data_5ef59e61a5208cf09ce305dec9d44141
#
_entry.id   5ef59e61a5208cf09ce305dec9d44141
#
_cell.length_a   1.000
_cell.length_b   1.000
_cell.length_c   1.000
_cell.angle_alpha   90.00
_cell.angle_beta   90.00
_cell.angle_gamma   90.00
#
_symmetry.space_group_name_H-M   'P 1'
#
loop_
_entity.id
_entity.type
_entity.pdbx_description
1 polymer ?
#
loop_
_entity_poly.entity_id
_entity_poly.type
_entity_poly.pdbx_seq_one_letter_code
_entity_poly.pdbx_strand_id
1 'polypeptide(L)'
;MTKRKPPAPRTAKSKSKATKDPAPEKPVYLSEVQKILASSPPKKARSRKRETAKTLGVYDADKDILDQYLFEVSQSALLTPQQEIAIAKLVRAGNQEAMQELVKRNLRFVISVAKKYQNRGLPLTDLIGEGNVGLLTAARKFDPDQGVKFISYAVWWIRQAILASLARQGRTVRVPLNRTADLSRIVRTAETLRQELRREPTPEEIAKSTGLSLEVVQSLAALNTAEVRLDAPLDPEGDRSLIERFIAGDQADTEDEAMDRFLTDEIDGALTTLPPRDAKVLRLYFGLDGGREHTLEEIGGMLGVTRERVRQLRDRALKRLREGDVGRALASFAA
;
A
#
# COMPACT_ATOMS: atom_id res chain seq x y z
N MET A 1 -37.24 -63.57 19.35
CA MET A 1 -36.94 -62.27 19.98
C MET A 1 -37.24 -61.18 19.00
N THR A 2 -38.44 -60.65 19.06
CA THR A 2 -39.03 -59.67 18.12
C THR A 2 -38.84 -58.26 18.71
N LYS A 3 -38.02 -57.42 18.07
CA LYS A 3 -37.84 -55.99 18.41
C LYS A 3 -39.01 -55.19 17.82
N ARG A 4 -39.84 -54.65 18.70
CA ARG A 4 -40.90 -53.67 18.34
C ARG A 4 -40.36 -52.33 18.03
N LYS A 5 -40.82 -51.75 16.89
CA LYS A 5 -40.58 -50.42 16.39
C LYS A 5 -41.46 -49.39 17.15
N PRO A 6 -40.95 -48.23 17.57
CA PRO A 6 -41.78 -47.21 18.23
C PRO A 6 -42.61 -46.42 17.20
N PRO A 7 -43.76 -45.88 17.59
CA PRO A 7 -44.70 -45.18 16.71
C PRO A 7 -44.26 -43.74 16.43
N ALA A 8 -44.58 -43.24 15.23
CA ALA A 8 -44.32 -41.89 14.76
C ALA A 8 -45.19 -40.85 15.48
N PRO A 9 -44.69 -39.61 15.71
CA PRO A 9 -45.48 -38.56 16.34
C PRO A 9 -46.47 -37.93 15.35
N ARG A 10 -47.70 -37.74 15.82
CA ARG A 10 -48.80 -37.05 15.14
C ARG A 10 -48.48 -35.56 14.97
N THR A 11 -48.50 -35.05 13.75
CA THR A 11 -48.49 -33.63 13.42
C THR A 11 -49.79 -32.95 13.81
N ALA A 12 -49.74 -32.11 14.84
CA ALA A 12 -50.82 -31.17 15.17
C ALA A 12 -50.65 -29.90 14.33
N LYS A 13 -51.59 -29.64 13.41
CA LYS A 13 -51.72 -28.36 12.69
C LYS A 13 -52.22 -27.29 13.65
N SER A 14 -51.32 -26.48 14.23
CA SER A 14 -51.70 -25.23 14.89
C SER A 14 -51.77 -24.11 13.86
N LYS A 15 -52.97 -23.58 13.65
CA LYS A 15 -53.26 -22.34 12.92
C LYS A 15 -52.64 -21.18 13.74
N SER A 16 -51.46 -20.67 13.37
CA SER A 16 -50.96 -19.44 13.92
C SER A 16 -51.67 -18.24 13.29
N LYS A 17 -52.45 -17.57 14.12
CA LYS A 17 -52.95 -16.20 13.80
C LYS A 17 -51.74 -15.30 13.63
N ALA A 18 -51.61 -14.70 12.44
CA ALA A 18 -50.65 -13.62 12.17
C ALA A 18 -51.03 -12.42 13.06
N THR A 19 -50.32 -12.25 14.15
CA THR A 19 -50.25 -10.97 14.87
C THR A 19 -49.47 -9.98 13.96
N LYS A 20 -50.15 -8.93 13.46
CA LYS A 20 -49.53 -7.77 12.87
C LYS A 20 -48.63 -7.18 13.94
N ASP A 21 -47.32 -7.23 13.71
CA ASP A 21 -46.35 -6.45 14.49
C ASP A 21 -46.70 -4.96 14.33
N PRO A 22 -46.80 -4.18 15.40
CA PRO A 22 -46.94 -2.76 15.33
C PRO A 22 -45.73 -2.16 14.61
N ALA A 23 -45.95 -1.28 13.67
CA ALA A 23 -44.87 -0.52 12.99
C ALA A 23 -43.97 0.10 14.05
N PRO A 24 -42.62 0.10 13.84
CA PRO A 24 -41.70 0.64 14.83
C PRO A 24 -42.07 2.09 15.15
N GLU A 25 -42.47 2.35 16.36
CA GLU A 25 -42.68 3.72 16.88
C GLU A 25 -41.41 4.52 16.61
N LYS A 26 -41.57 5.69 15.97
CA LYS A 26 -40.45 6.60 15.74
C LYS A 26 -39.79 6.91 17.08
N PRO A 27 -38.48 6.66 17.24
CA PRO A 27 -37.83 6.83 18.52
C PRO A 27 -38.05 8.23 19.07
N VAL A 28 -38.41 8.32 20.34
CA VAL A 28 -38.77 9.56 21.06
C VAL A 28 -37.69 10.66 20.91
N TYR A 29 -36.44 10.26 20.69
CA TYR A 29 -35.28 11.12 20.53
C TYR A 29 -35.27 11.95 19.22
N LEU A 30 -35.85 11.46 18.12
CA LEU A 30 -36.02 12.21 16.86
C LEU A 30 -36.81 13.50 17.08
N SER A 31 -37.78 13.46 18.00
CA SER A 31 -38.61 14.62 18.34
C SER A 31 -37.84 15.70 19.11
N GLU A 32 -36.86 15.33 19.95
CA GLU A 32 -36.07 16.30 20.73
C GLU A 32 -35.03 17.01 19.87
N VAL A 33 -34.29 16.26 19.04
CA VAL A 33 -33.33 16.85 18.09
C VAL A 33 -34.04 17.77 17.10
N GLN A 34 -35.21 17.36 16.57
CA GLN A 34 -36.00 18.20 15.66
C GLN A 34 -36.54 19.47 16.35
N LYS A 35 -36.96 19.39 17.61
CA LYS A 35 -37.39 20.58 18.39
C LYS A 35 -36.26 21.57 18.57
N ILE A 36 -35.04 21.08 18.90
CA ILE A 36 -33.85 21.92 19.07
C ILE A 36 -33.49 22.61 17.74
N LEU A 37 -33.56 21.89 16.61
CA LEU A 37 -33.25 22.42 15.29
C LEU A 37 -34.31 23.44 14.78
N ALA A 38 -35.59 23.24 15.12
CA ALA A 38 -36.67 24.14 14.73
C ALA A 38 -36.71 25.48 15.48
N SER A 39 -35.93 25.60 16.59
CA SER A 39 -35.89 26.82 17.44
C SER A 39 -35.17 28.02 16.81
N SER A 40 -34.62 27.89 15.59
CA SER A 40 -33.97 29.00 14.87
C SER A 40 -34.53 29.20 13.46
N PRO A 41 -34.82 30.47 13.04
CA PRO A 41 -35.24 30.72 11.69
C PRO A 41 -34.15 30.43 10.66
N PRO A 42 -34.48 29.85 9.49
CA PRO A 42 -33.47 29.55 8.48
C PRO A 42 -32.91 30.86 7.92
N LYS A 43 -31.60 31.11 8.11
CA LYS A 43 -30.90 32.15 7.37
C LYS A 43 -30.94 31.77 5.87
N LYS A 44 -31.64 32.58 5.05
CA LYS A 44 -31.68 32.42 3.60
C LYS A 44 -30.26 32.28 3.03
N ALA A 45 -29.95 31.11 2.52
CA ALA A 45 -28.73 30.87 1.76
C ALA A 45 -28.77 31.69 0.48
N ARG A 46 -27.82 32.62 0.28
CA ARG A 46 -27.61 33.30 -0.98
C ARG A 46 -27.26 32.26 -2.03
N SER A 47 -28.20 31.92 -2.92
CA SER A 47 -27.95 31.08 -4.08
C SER A 47 -27.02 31.84 -5.03
N ARG A 48 -25.72 31.56 -5.00
CA ARG A 48 -24.85 31.83 -6.16
C ARG A 48 -25.20 30.79 -7.21
N LYS A 49 -25.90 31.19 -8.26
CA LYS A 49 -26.00 30.46 -9.52
C LYS A 49 -24.56 30.22 -10.01
N ARG A 50 -24.08 28.99 -9.90
CA ARG A 50 -22.96 28.51 -10.68
C ARG A 50 -23.51 28.02 -11.99
N GLU A 51 -23.23 28.74 -13.07
CA GLU A 51 -23.32 28.23 -14.43
C GLU A 51 -22.30 27.08 -14.54
N THR A 52 -22.83 25.87 -14.65
CA THR A 52 -22.03 24.70 -14.96
C THR A 52 -21.69 24.77 -16.44
N ALA A 53 -20.45 25.15 -16.76
CA ALA A 53 -19.87 24.90 -18.07
C ALA A 53 -19.83 23.38 -18.30
N LYS A 54 -20.72 22.91 -19.18
CA LYS A 54 -20.64 21.59 -19.79
C LYS A 54 -19.41 21.57 -20.68
N THR A 55 -18.31 21.04 -20.19
CA THR A 55 -17.16 20.66 -21.02
C THR A 55 -17.13 19.15 -21.11
N LEU A 56 -17.19 18.68 -22.37
CA LEU A 56 -17.20 17.28 -22.75
C LEU A 56 -16.01 16.49 -22.21
N GLY A 57 -16.29 15.26 -21.75
CA GLY A 57 -15.48 14.07 -22.03
C GLY A 57 -14.33 13.82 -21.08
N VAL A 58 -14.58 13.19 -20.06
CA VAL A 58 -14.01 12.01 -19.39
C VAL A 58 -14.84 11.88 -18.12
N TYR A 59 -15.65 10.86 -18.02
CA TYR A 59 -16.39 10.53 -16.80
C TYR A 59 -15.38 10.12 -15.74
N ASP A 60 -14.97 11.08 -14.93
CA ASP A 60 -14.18 10.87 -13.74
C ASP A 60 -15.19 10.57 -12.62
N ALA A 61 -15.52 9.30 -12.43
CA ALA A 61 -16.54 8.85 -11.47
C ALA A 61 -16.24 9.37 -10.04
N ASP A 62 -14.99 9.54 -9.70
CA ASP A 62 -14.57 10.06 -8.39
C ASP A 62 -14.86 11.57 -8.25
N LYS A 63 -14.80 12.34 -9.32
CA LYS A 63 -15.21 13.77 -9.29
C LYS A 63 -16.69 13.95 -9.12
N ASP A 64 -17.49 13.12 -9.78
CA ASP A 64 -18.95 13.19 -9.66
C ASP A 64 -19.40 12.85 -8.24
N ILE A 65 -18.81 11.84 -7.60
CA ILE A 65 -19.10 11.44 -6.22
C ILE A 65 -18.68 12.54 -5.23
N LEU A 66 -17.50 13.14 -5.41
CA LEU A 66 -17.04 14.23 -4.56
C LEU A 66 -17.92 15.46 -4.68
N ASP A 67 -18.32 15.84 -5.89
CA ASP A 67 -19.20 16.98 -6.15
C ASP A 67 -20.59 16.77 -5.55
N GLN A 68 -21.14 15.56 -5.63
CA GLN A 68 -22.39 15.20 -4.96
C GLN A 68 -22.25 15.32 -3.44
N TYR A 69 -21.20 14.78 -2.85
CA TYR A 69 -20.94 14.91 -1.42
C TYR A 69 -20.81 16.37 -0.98
N LEU A 70 -20.05 17.18 -1.70
CA LEU A 70 -19.89 18.61 -1.43
C LEU A 70 -21.24 19.35 -1.51
N PHE A 71 -22.09 18.98 -2.47
CA PHE A 71 -23.42 19.54 -2.61
C PHE A 71 -24.32 19.19 -1.42
N GLU A 72 -24.38 17.92 -1.01
CA GLU A 72 -25.18 17.46 0.14
C GLU A 72 -24.73 18.13 1.44
N VAL A 73 -23.42 18.20 1.68
CA VAL A 73 -22.85 18.86 2.86
C VAL A 73 -23.15 20.38 2.86
N SER A 74 -23.20 21.01 1.67
CA SER A 74 -23.50 22.44 1.56
C SER A 74 -24.93 22.80 1.96
N GLN A 75 -25.87 21.87 1.85
CA GLN A 75 -27.28 22.07 2.22
C GLN A 75 -27.49 22.08 3.74
N SER A 76 -26.57 21.53 4.51
CA SER A 76 -26.67 21.46 5.96
C SER A 76 -26.54 22.86 6.57
N ALA A 77 -27.55 23.31 7.30
CA ALA A 77 -27.52 24.59 8.03
C ALA A 77 -26.53 24.52 9.19
N LEU A 78 -25.87 25.63 9.48
CA LEU A 78 -24.95 25.73 10.63
C LEU A 78 -25.74 25.76 11.94
N LEU A 79 -25.18 25.17 12.99
CA LEU A 79 -25.74 25.21 14.35
C LEU A 79 -25.51 26.59 15.00
N THR A 80 -26.49 27.02 15.78
CA THR A 80 -26.28 28.14 16.71
C THR A 80 -25.55 27.66 17.96
N PRO A 81 -24.85 28.53 18.71
CA PRO A 81 -24.14 28.10 19.90
C PRO A 81 -25.03 27.41 20.94
N GLN A 82 -26.29 27.85 21.06
CA GLN A 82 -27.25 27.24 21.99
C GLN A 82 -27.67 25.82 21.54
N GLN A 83 -27.88 25.63 20.24
CA GLN A 83 -28.18 24.33 19.67
C GLN A 83 -27.00 23.37 19.79
N GLU A 84 -25.78 23.86 19.57
CA GLU A 84 -24.54 23.11 19.73
C GLU A 84 -24.42 22.54 21.14
N ILE A 85 -24.61 23.35 22.16
CA ILE A 85 -24.57 22.93 23.57
C ILE A 85 -25.69 21.91 23.87
N ALA A 86 -26.91 22.17 23.39
CA ALA A 86 -28.05 21.28 23.64
C ALA A 86 -27.85 19.92 23.02
N ILE A 87 -27.39 19.87 21.75
CA ILE A 87 -27.10 18.62 21.05
C ILE A 87 -25.90 17.91 21.72
N ALA A 88 -24.85 18.63 22.10
CA ALA A 88 -23.68 18.04 22.77
C ALA A 88 -24.05 17.39 24.11
N LYS A 89 -24.99 17.96 24.88
CA LYS A 89 -25.50 17.32 26.11
C LYS A 89 -26.21 16.00 25.83
N LEU A 90 -27.00 15.92 24.74
CA LEU A 90 -27.62 14.67 24.30
C LEU A 90 -26.60 13.63 23.82
N VAL A 91 -25.53 14.07 23.16
CA VAL A 91 -24.40 13.18 22.77
C VAL A 91 -23.73 12.59 24.00
N ARG A 92 -23.48 13.40 25.03
CA ARG A 92 -22.92 12.94 26.31
C ARG A 92 -23.83 11.95 27.04
N ALA A 93 -25.16 12.08 26.89
CA ALA A 93 -26.14 11.11 27.37
C ALA A 93 -26.20 9.80 26.56
N GLY A 94 -25.37 9.66 25.51
CA GLY A 94 -25.28 8.44 24.69
C GLY A 94 -26.21 8.42 23.48
N ASN A 95 -26.86 9.54 23.14
CA ASN A 95 -27.77 9.60 21.98
C ASN A 95 -26.96 9.61 20.68
N GLN A 96 -27.09 8.52 19.89
CA GLN A 96 -26.42 8.33 18.60
C GLN A 96 -26.91 9.28 17.52
N GLU A 97 -28.20 9.59 17.50
CA GLU A 97 -28.79 10.48 16.50
C GLU A 97 -28.33 11.93 16.69
N ALA A 98 -28.22 12.37 17.95
CA ALA A 98 -27.64 13.67 18.30
C ALA A 98 -26.17 13.75 17.86
N MET A 99 -25.40 12.67 18.02
CA MET A 99 -24.01 12.61 17.56
C MET A 99 -23.92 12.73 16.03
N GLN A 100 -24.76 12.00 15.29
CA GLN A 100 -24.82 12.07 13.82
C GLN A 100 -25.17 13.49 13.34
N GLU A 101 -26.14 14.14 14.00
CA GLU A 101 -26.56 15.51 13.65
C GLU A 101 -25.45 16.52 13.95
N LEU A 102 -24.77 16.39 15.09
CA LEU A 102 -23.61 17.26 15.44
C LEU A 102 -22.51 17.12 14.37
N VAL A 103 -22.19 15.90 13.98
CA VAL A 103 -21.16 15.62 12.96
C VAL A 103 -21.61 16.17 11.59
N LYS A 104 -22.84 15.84 11.14
CA LYS A 104 -23.39 16.27 9.84
C LYS A 104 -23.32 17.78 9.64
N ARG A 105 -23.66 18.56 10.67
CA ARG A 105 -23.63 20.03 10.62
C ARG A 105 -22.22 20.62 10.58
N ASN A 106 -21.21 19.82 10.96
CA ASN A 106 -19.80 20.26 11.01
C ASN A 106 -18.92 19.71 9.88
N LEU A 107 -19.45 18.88 8.94
CA LEU A 107 -18.69 18.31 7.82
C LEU A 107 -18.05 19.40 6.93
N ARG A 108 -18.73 20.55 6.74
CA ARG A 108 -18.18 21.70 5.99
C ARG A 108 -16.86 22.18 6.55
N PHE A 109 -16.70 22.12 7.88
CA PHE A 109 -15.48 22.51 8.53
C PHE A 109 -14.34 21.52 8.25
N VAL A 110 -14.62 20.21 8.25
CA VAL A 110 -13.64 19.17 7.88
C VAL A 110 -13.10 19.42 6.48
N ILE A 111 -13.97 19.70 5.51
CA ILE A 111 -13.55 20.01 4.13
C ILE A 111 -12.60 21.20 4.09
N SER A 112 -12.88 22.25 4.87
CA SER A 112 -12.02 23.44 4.93
C SER A 112 -10.64 23.17 5.51
N VAL A 113 -10.55 22.21 6.46
CA VAL A 113 -9.28 21.77 7.04
C VAL A 113 -8.55 20.85 6.06
N ALA A 114 -9.22 19.86 5.49
CA ALA A 114 -8.65 18.90 4.55
C ALA A 114 -8.03 19.58 3.32
N LYS A 115 -8.66 20.64 2.78
CA LYS A 115 -8.11 21.43 1.67
C LYS A 115 -6.72 22.00 1.91
N LYS A 116 -6.33 22.25 3.17
CA LYS A 116 -4.98 22.75 3.51
C LYS A 116 -3.90 21.69 3.43
N TYR A 117 -4.29 20.42 3.31
CA TYR A 117 -3.39 19.27 3.27
C TYR A 117 -3.39 18.56 1.92
N GLN A 118 -4.04 19.13 0.90
CA GLN A 118 -4.00 18.64 -0.48
C GLN A 118 -2.56 18.59 -1.04
N ASN A 119 -2.34 17.72 -2.03
CA ASN A 119 -1.07 17.56 -2.75
C ASN A 119 0.10 17.10 -1.85
N ARG A 120 -0.21 16.31 -0.81
CA ARG A 120 0.78 15.74 0.12
C ARG A 120 0.84 14.22 0.11
N GLY A 121 0.41 13.60 -1.00
CA GLY A 121 0.43 12.14 -1.18
C GLY A 121 -0.90 11.43 -1.01
N LEU A 122 -1.97 12.11 -0.53
CA LEU A 122 -3.32 11.56 -0.47
C LEU A 122 -4.31 12.42 -1.27
N PRO A 123 -5.30 11.81 -1.93
CA PRO A 123 -6.40 12.50 -2.59
C PRO A 123 -7.29 13.22 -1.56
N LEU A 124 -8.02 14.24 -2.03
CA LEU A 124 -8.88 15.04 -1.15
C LEU A 124 -10.01 14.21 -0.51
N THR A 125 -10.54 13.23 -1.22
CA THR A 125 -11.57 12.29 -0.74
C THR A 125 -11.12 11.57 0.51
N ASP A 126 -9.92 11.02 0.51
CA ASP A 126 -9.34 10.28 1.63
C ASP A 126 -9.03 11.22 2.81
N LEU A 127 -8.49 12.41 2.52
CA LEU A 127 -8.25 13.41 3.56
C LEU A 127 -9.54 13.85 4.26
N ILE A 128 -10.65 13.96 3.52
CA ILE A 128 -11.98 14.24 4.10
C ILE A 128 -12.46 13.06 4.92
N GLY A 129 -12.32 11.82 4.41
CA GLY A 129 -12.69 10.59 5.12
C GLY A 129 -12.00 10.49 6.47
N GLU A 130 -10.67 10.63 6.50
CA GLU A 130 -9.88 10.61 7.72
C GLU A 130 -10.20 11.80 8.65
N GLY A 131 -10.42 12.98 8.09
CA GLY A 131 -10.90 14.14 8.83
C GLY A 131 -12.25 13.90 9.51
N ASN A 132 -13.18 13.19 8.84
CA ASN A 132 -14.46 12.80 9.41
C ASN A 132 -14.31 11.81 10.57
N VAL A 133 -13.36 10.87 10.49
CA VAL A 133 -13.02 9.99 11.62
C VAL A 133 -12.50 10.80 12.82
N GLY A 134 -11.67 11.81 12.56
CA GLY A 134 -11.23 12.77 13.59
C GLY A 134 -12.39 13.54 14.20
N LEU A 135 -13.33 14.02 13.38
CA LEU A 135 -14.53 14.74 13.85
C LEU A 135 -15.44 13.85 14.70
N LEU A 136 -15.65 12.59 14.33
CA LEU A 136 -16.40 11.59 15.12
C LEU A 136 -15.75 11.36 16.48
N THR A 137 -14.42 11.26 16.50
CA THR A 137 -13.65 11.10 17.76
C THR A 137 -13.80 12.34 18.65
N ALA A 138 -13.78 13.54 18.07
CA ALA A 138 -14.02 14.79 18.77
C ALA A 138 -15.44 14.84 19.35
N ALA A 139 -16.46 14.46 18.57
CA ALA A 139 -17.85 14.48 19.00
C ALA A 139 -18.10 13.56 20.22
N ARG A 140 -17.45 12.41 20.28
CA ARG A 140 -17.55 11.48 21.42
C ARG A 140 -16.88 11.99 22.71
N LYS A 141 -15.83 12.82 22.58
CA LYS A 141 -15.00 13.27 23.69
C LYS A 141 -15.29 14.72 24.09
N PHE A 142 -16.18 15.39 23.37
CA PHE A 142 -16.49 16.80 23.64
C PHE A 142 -17.31 16.98 24.90
N ASP A 143 -16.86 17.91 25.74
CA ASP A 143 -17.58 18.33 26.96
C ASP A 143 -18.15 19.74 26.76
N PRO A 144 -19.51 19.87 26.67
CA PRO A 144 -20.15 21.17 26.47
C PRO A 144 -20.08 22.11 27.65
N ASP A 145 -19.78 21.60 28.87
CA ASP A 145 -19.77 22.41 30.11
C ASP A 145 -18.49 23.25 30.26
N GLN A 146 -17.48 23.01 29.41
CA GLN A 146 -16.22 23.76 29.40
C GLN A 146 -16.30 25.14 28.71
N GLY A 147 -17.45 25.54 28.20
CA GLY A 147 -17.66 26.87 27.59
C GLY A 147 -16.92 27.10 26.26
N VAL A 148 -16.30 26.08 25.68
CA VAL A 148 -15.55 26.13 24.41
C VAL A 148 -16.46 25.72 23.25
N LYS A 149 -16.35 26.36 22.08
CA LYS A 149 -17.07 25.94 20.87
C LYS A 149 -16.56 24.58 20.39
N PHE A 150 -17.47 23.74 19.96
CA PHE A 150 -17.12 22.40 19.42
C PHE A 150 -16.07 22.44 18.30
N ILE A 151 -16.18 23.42 17.38
CA ILE A 151 -15.22 23.59 16.28
C ILE A 151 -13.79 23.79 16.78
N SER A 152 -13.62 24.60 17.86
CA SER A 152 -12.29 24.88 18.42
C SER A 152 -11.64 23.64 19.03
N TYR A 153 -12.43 22.74 19.59
CA TYR A 153 -11.98 21.45 20.09
C TYR A 153 -11.75 20.44 18.95
N ALA A 154 -12.69 20.36 18.01
CA ALA A 154 -12.68 19.39 16.92
C ALA A 154 -11.49 19.60 15.96
N VAL A 155 -11.04 20.85 15.75
CA VAL A 155 -9.93 21.15 14.82
C VAL A 155 -8.66 20.35 15.16
N TRP A 156 -8.39 20.15 16.45
CA TRP A 156 -7.22 19.41 16.89
C TRP A 156 -7.32 17.92 16.49
N TRP A 157 -8.48 17.30 16.73
CA TRP A 157 -8.73 15.89 16.37
C TRP A 157 -8.75 15.66 14.86
N ILE A 158 -9.38 16.56 14.11
CA ILE A 158 -9.40 16.50 12.64
C ILE A 158 -7.98 16.60 12.08
N ARG A 159 -7.19 17.56 12.55
CA ARG A 159 -5.80 17.73 12.13
C ARG A 159 -4.95 16.50 12.48
N GLN A 160 -5.11 15.98 13.68
CA GLN A 160 -4.38 14.81 14.13
C GLN A 160 -4.69 13.57 13.28
N ALA A 161 -5.96 13.33 12.96
CA ALA A 161 -6.38 12.23 12.10
C ALA A 161 -5.78 12.36 10.69
N ILE A 162 -5.90 13.54 10.08
CA ILE A 162 -5.34 13.81 8.73
C ILE A 162 -3.82 13.63 8.72
N LEU A 163 -3.09 14.17 9.68
CA LEU A 163 -1.63 14.03 9.75
C LEU A 163 -1.20 12.57 10.00
N ALA A 164 -1.93 11.85 10.83
CA ALA A 164 -1.67 10.42 11.08
C ALA A 164 -1.90 9.58 9.82
N SER A 165 -2.93 9.88 9.03
CA SER A 165 -3.20 9.21 7.76
C SER A 165 -2.13 9.54 6.72
N LEU A 166 -1.77 10.81 6.55
CA LEU A 166 -0.68 11.23 5.66
C LEU A 166 0.64 10.52 5.98
N ALA A 167 0.96 10.36 7.25
CA ALA A 167 2.18 9.68 7.67
C ALA A 167 2.13 8.15 7.47
N ARG A 168 0.92 7.54 7.44
CA ARG A 168 0.75 6.09 7.20
C ARG A 168 0.66 5.73 5.73
N GLN A 169 -0.04 6.55 4.94
CA GLN A 169 -0.48 6.21 3.58
C GLN A 169 -0.02 7.21 2.52
N GLY A 170 0.59 8.32 2.91
CA GLY A 170 1.00 9.38 1.98
C GLY A 170 2.20 9.04 1.09
N ARG A 171 2.82 7.86 1.28
CA ARG A 171 3.95 7.36 0.48
C ARG A 171 3.67 5.94 0.03
N THR A 172 4.08 5.58 -1.18
CA THR A 172 4.00 4.22 -1.73
C THR A 172 4.81 3.25 -0.86
N VAL A 173 6.03 3.64 -0.48
CA VAL A 173 6.83 2.89 0.49
C VAL A 173 6.60 3.47 1.88
N ARG A 174 5.98 2.66 2.76
CA ARG A 174 5.65 3.08 4.12
C ARG A 174 6.90 3.36 4.95
N VAL A 175 6.96 4.55 5.54
CA VAL A 175 8.01 4.97 6.48
C VAL A 175 7.42 5.04 7.90
N PRO A 176 8.13 4.54 8.95
CA PRO A 176 7.69 4.65 10.34
C PRO A 176 7.45 6.11 10.77
N LEU A 177 6.45 6.34 11.64
CA LEU A 177 6.05 7.69 12.09
C LEU A 177 7.20 8.49 12.70
N ASN A 178 8.07 7.84 13.48
CA ASN A 178 9.23 8.48 14.10
C ASN A 178 10.19 9.01 13.01
N ARG A 179 10.45 8.21 11.97
CA ARG A 179 11.31 8.62 10.85
C ARG A 179 10.68 9.71 10.00
N THR A 180 9.37 9.70 9.84
CA THR A 180 8.64 10.76 9.14
C THR A 180 8.73 12.09 9.91
N ALA A 181 8.68 12.05 11.23
CA ALA A 181 8.87 13.24 12.06
C ALA A 181 10.31 13.80 11.94
N ASP A 182 11.31 12.93 12.02
CA ASP A 182 12.73 13.30 11.82
C ASP A 182 12.95 13.88 10.42
N LEU A 183 12.41 13.25 9.38
CA LEU A 183 12.49 13.76 8.01
C LEU A 183 11.87 15.16 7.87
N SER A 184 10.69 15.37 8.47
CA SER A 184 10.05 16.70 8.46
C SER A 184 10.89 17.76 9.18
N ARG A 185 11.62 17.36 10.24
CA ARG A 185 12.54 18.21 10.96
C ARG A 185 13.76 18.55 10.10
N ILE A 186 14.35 17.55 9.44
CA ILE A 186 15.49 17.72 8.52
C ILE A 186 15.13 18.69 7.39
N VAL A 187 13.99 18.47 6.70
CA VAL A 187 13.54 19.32 5.58
C VAL A 187 13.34 20.76 6.02
N ARG A 188 12.70 21.01 7.17
CA ARG A 188 12.52 22.38 7.68
C ARG A 188 13.84 23.05 8.03
N THR A 189 14.74 22.31 8.70
CA THR A 189 16.05 22.84 9.09
C THR A 189 16.90 23.14 7.86
N ALA A 190 16.87 22.25 6.86
CA ALA A 190 17.57 22.45 5.60
C ALA A 190 17.07 23.72 4.88
N GLU A 191 15.76 23.94 4.85
CA GLU A 191 15.19 25.16 4.24
C GLU A 191 15.61 26.43 4.99
N THR A 192 15.60 26.39 6.32
CA THR A 192 16.05 27.52 7.16
C THR A 192 17.54 27.83 6.90
N LEU A 193 18.41 26.80 6.94
CA LEU A 193 19.83 26.93 6.67
C LEU A 193 20.12 27.41 5.25
N ARG A 194 19.34 26.95 4.25
CA ARG A 194 19.42 27.43 2.86
C ARG A 194 19.16 28.91 2.74
N GLN A 195 18.16 29.43 3.46
CA GLN A 195 17.86 30.85 3.49
C GLN A 195 18.98 31.67 4.17
N GLU A 196 19.52 31.15 5.28
CA GLU A 196 20.59 31.83 6.04
C GLU A 196 21.93 31.82 5.29
N LEU A 197 22.33 30.64 4.76
CA LEU A 197 23.63 30.45 4.12
C LEU A 197 23.65 30.87 2.64
N ARG A 198 22.46 31.04 2.03
CA ARG A 198 22.27 31.32 0.58
C ARG A 198 22.93 30.26 -0.34
N ARG A 199 23.10 29.03 0.17
CA ARG A 199 23.57 27.85 -0.54
C ARG A 199 22.90 26.60 0.02
N GLU A 200 23.04 25.47 -0.66
CA GLU A 200 22.59 24.18 -0.12
C GLU A 200 23.41 23.83 1.13
N PRO A 201 22.73 23.47 2.25
CA PRO A 201 23.39 23.07 3.48
C PRO A 201 24.00 21.66 3.31
N THR A 202 25.15 21.43 3.94
CA THR A 202 25.75 20.10 3.96
C THR A 202 25.03 19.19 4.96
N PRO A 203 25.06 17.84 4.78
CA PRO A 203 24.47 16.90 5.75
C PRO A 203 25.00 17.08 7.17
N GLU A 204 26.25 17.49 7.31
CA GLU A 204 26.87 17.76 8.62
C GLU A 204 26.29 19.00 9.31
N GLU A 205 26.03 20.07 8.56
CA GLU A 205 25.39 21.28 9.07
C GLU A 205 23.95 20.99 9.51
N ILE A 206 23.21 20.18 8.74
CA ILE A 206 21.86 19.73 9.09
C ILE A 206 21.91 18.87 10.35
N ALA A 207 22.83 17.92 10.43
CA ALA A 207 23.00 17.05 11.61
C ALA A 207 23.29 17.86 12.88
N LYS A 208 24.20 18.83 12.79
CA LYS A 208 24.55 19.72 13.90
C LYS A 208 23.36 20.58 14.35
N SER A 209 22.58 21.09 13.42
CA SER A 209 21.42 21.94 13.73
C SER A 209 20.23 21.13 14.25
N THR A 210 20.01 19.92 13.76
CA THR A 210 18.89 19.04 14.19
C THR A 210 19.23 18.23 15.45
N GLY A 211 20.52 18.02 15.76
CA GLY A 211 20.97 17.14 16.86
C GLY A 211 20.82 15.66 16.52
N LEU A 212 20.66 15.30 15.26
CA LEU A 212 20.63 13.90 14.77
C LEU A 212 22.04 13.45 14.35
N SER A 213 22.30 12.14 14.37
CA SER A 213 23.55 11.61 13.85
C SER A 213 23.66 11.78 12.32
N LEU A 214 24.87 11.94 11.80
CA LEU A 214 25.13 12.13 10.37
C LEU A 214 24.55 10.97 9.53
N GLU A 215 24.71 9.73 9.99
CA GLU A 215 24.18 8.52 9.35
C GLU A 215 22.65 8.57 9.18
N VAL A 216 21.94 9.03 10.23
CA VAL A 216 20.48 9.18 10.19
C VAL A 216 20.07 10.26 9.19
N VAL A 217 20.79 11.39 9.15
CA VAL A 217 20.51 12.46 8.19
C VAL A 217 20.73 11.98 6.75
N GLN A 218 21.82 11.27 6.47
CA GLN A 218 22.11 10.73 5.14
C GLN A 218 21.09 9.67 4.71
N SER A 219 20.74 8.74 5.59
CA SER A 219 19.74 7.70 5.30
C SER A 219 18.35 8.28 5.04
N LEU A 220 17.96 9.31 5.80
CA LEU A 220 16.66 9.97 5.63
C LEU A 220 16.64 10.90 4.41
N ALA A 221 17.76 11.52 4.04
CA ALA A 221 17.88 12.32 2.82
C ALA A 221 17.63 11.45 1.57
N ALA A 222 18.13 10.22 1.54
CA ALA A 222 17.87 9.26 0.47
C ALA A 222 16.37 8.91 0.35
N LEU A 223 15.63 8.86 1.48
CA LEU A 223 14.18 8.62 1.49
C LEU A 223 13.34 9.82 1.04
N ASN A 224 13.93 11.01 0.89
CA ASN A 224 13.21 12.21 0.47
C ASN A 224 13.07 12.34 -1.04
N THR A 225 13.49 11.35 -1.81
CA THR A 225 13.38 11.33 -3.26
C THR A 225 11.91 11.17 -3.66
N ALA A 226 11.45 11.96 -4.62
CA ALA A 226 10.12 11.84 -5.18
C ALA A 226 9.98 10.52 -5.96
N GLU A 227 8.88 9.84 -5.77
CA GLU A 227 8.54 8.63 -6.52
C GLU A 227 8.19 9.01 -7.96
N VAL A 228 8.76 8.30 -8.94
CA VAL A 228 8.49 8.50 -10.35
C VAL A 228 7.72 7.31 -10.89
N ARG A 229 6.69 7.55 -11.70
CA ARG A 229 5.93 6.50 -12.35
C ARG A 229 6.74 5.90 -13.49
N LEU A 230 6.81 4.58 -13.57
CA LEU A 230 7.48 3.90 -14.69
C LEU A 230 6.77 4.12 -16.03
N ASP A 231 5.45 4.32 -16.01
CA ASP A 231 4.64 4.63 -17.19
C ASP A 231 4.74 6.12 -17.62
N ALA A 232 5.49 6.94 -16.87
CA ALA A 232 5.64 8.34 -17.23
C ALA A 232 6.34 8.45 -18.60
N PRO A 233 5.85 9.32 -19.51
CA PRO A 233 6.50 9.56 -20.78
C PRO A 233 7.90 10.15 -20.56
N LEU A 234 8.88 9.64 -21.30
CA LEU A 234 10.26 10.10 -21.22
C LEU A 234 10.40 11.51 -21.80
N ASP A 235 9.66 11.77 -22.88
CA ASP A 235 9.62 13.02 -23.62
C ASP A 235 8.19 13.55 -23.71
N PRO A 236 7.97 14.89 -23.68
CA PRO A 236 6.63 15.48 -23.79
C PRO A 236 5.87 15.13 -25.07
N GLU A 237 6.57 14.78 -26.15
CA GLU A 237 6.04 14.44 -27.46
C GLU A 237 6.29 12.97 -27.85
N GLY A 238 6.88 12.15 -26.96
CA GLY A 238 7.28 10.77 -27.25
C GLY A 238 6.33 9.74 -26.69
N ASP A 239 6.10 8.68 -27.47
CA ASP A 239 5.32 7.47 -27.06
C ASP A 239 6.10 6.53 -26.12
N ARG A 240 7.38 6.86 -25.82
CA ARG A 240 8.24 5.99 -24.99
C ARG A 240 8.03 6.25 -23.52
N SER A 241 7.80 5.19 -22.78
CA SER A 241 7.68 5.22 -21.32
C SER A 241 9.04 5.01 -20.64
N LEU A 242 9.14 5.48 -19.38
CA LEU A 242 10.37 5.33 -18.58
C LEU A 242 10.75 3.85 -18.40
N ILE A 243 9.78 2.94 -18.37
CA ILE A 243 10.00 1.49 -18.20
C ILE A 243 10.84 0.90 -19.34
N GLU A 244 10.70 1.42 -20.57
CA GLU A 244 11.45 0.93 -21.71
C GLU A 244 12.96 1.21 -21.62
N ARG A 245 13.35 2.14 -20.74
CA ARG A 245 14.74 2.48 -20.47
C ARG A 245 15.40 1.52 -19.47
N PHE A 246 14.59 0.79 -18.68
CA PHE A 246 15.12 -0.18 -17.74
C PHE A 246 15.34 -1.51 -18.45
N ILE A 247 16.62 -1.86 -18.63
CA ILE A 247 17.02 -3.17 -19.10
C ILE A 247 16.92 -4.12 -17.91
N ALA A 248 16.29 -5.25 -18.08
CA ALA A 248 16.23 -6.30 -17.06
C ALA A 248 17.66 -6.82 -16.82
N GLY A 249 18.23 -6.49 -15.65
CA GLY A 249 19.61 -6.81 -15.33
C GLY A 249 19.91 -8.30 -15.15
N ASP A 250 18.87 -9.14 -14.96
CA ASP A 250 18.99 -10.57 -14.72
C ASP A 250 18.51 -11.45 -15.89
N GLN A 251 18.12 -10.87 -17.01
CA GLN A 251 17.91 -11.66 -18.22
C GLN A 251 19.28 -11.88 -18.86
N ALA A 252 19.75 -13.13 -18.83
CA ALA A 252 20.86 -13.56 -19.65
C ALA A 252 20.61 -13.06 -21.08
N ASP A 253 21.58 -12.38 -21.63
CA ASP A 253 21.47 -11.88 -23.01
C ASP A 253 21.15 -13.08 -23.90
N THR A 254 20.28 -12.91 -24.90
CA THR A 254 19.97 -13.98 -25.84
C THR A 254 21.24 -14.58 -26.45
N GLU A 255 22.31 -13.78 -26.49
CA GLU A 255 23.64 -14.17 -26.93
C GLU A 255 24.31 -15.11 -25.91
N ASP A 256 24.21 -14.83 -24.62
CA ASP A 256 24.72 -15.71 -23.54
C ASP A 256 23.96 -17.03 -23.48
N GLU A 257 22.64 -17.04 -23.60
CA GLU A 257 21.84 -18.27 -23.68
C GLU A 257 22.19 -19.12 -24.92
N ALA A 258 22.43 -18.48 -26.07
CA ALA A 258 22.82 -19.16 -27.28
C ALA A 258 24.22 -19.79 -27.12
N MET A 259 25.16 -19.05 -26.48
CA MET A 259 26.51 -19.53 -26.21
C MET A 259 26.50 -20.72 -25.24
N ASP A 260 25.71 -20.67 -24.17
CA ASP A 260 25.55 -21.75 -23.20
C ASP A 260 24.97 -23.03 -23.85
N ARG A 261 23.98 -22.88 -24.74
CA ARG A 261 23.42 -24.01 -25.52
C ARG A 261 24.48 -24.61 -26.44
N PHE A 262 25.22 -23.77 -27.14
CA PHE A 262 26.28 -24.21 -28.03
C PHE A 262 27.39 -24.95 -27.26
N LEU A 263 27.80 -24.42 -26.12
CA LEU A 263 28.77 -25.08 -25.22
C LEU A 263 28.26 -26.43 -24.71
N THR A 264 26.96 -26.52 -24.38
CA THR A 264 26.33 -27.76 -23.92
C THR A 264 26.35 -28.82 -25.04
N ASP A 265 25.98 -28.43 -26.26
CA ASP A 265 26.00 -29.32 -27.43
C ASP A 265 27.42 -29.81 -27.76
N GLU A 266 28.42 -28.93 -27.67
CA GLU A 266 29.85 -29.30 -27.86
C GLU A 266 30.34 -30.26 -26.79
N ILE A 267 29.96 -30.05 -25.53
CA ILE A 267 30.30 -30.97 -24.43
C ILE A 267 29.64 -32.35 -24.65
N ASP A 268 28.38 -32.38 -25.03
CA ASP A 268 27.69 -33.64 -25.32
C ASP A 268 28.31 -34.36 -26.53
N GLY A 269 28.65 -33.63 -27.57
CA GLY A 269 29.41 -34.15 -28.72
C GLY A 269 30.75 -34.74 -28.27
N ALA A 270 31.51 -34.04 -27.42
CA ALA A 270 32.74 -34.50 -26.86
C ALA A 270 32.63 -35.81 -26.04
N LEU A 271 31.59 -35.92 -25.25
CA LEU A 271 31.30 -37.08 -24.42
C LEU A 271 30.95 -38.30 -25.24
N THR A 272 30.36 -38.16 -26.45
CA THR A 272 30.06 -39.29 -27.35
C THR A 272 31.30 -39.96 -27.93
N THR A 273 32.44 -39.27 -27.99
CA THR A 273 33.72 -39.82 -28.46
C THR A 273 34.39 -40.75 -27.43
N LEU A 274 33.93 -40.70 -26.17
CA LEU A 274 34.44 -41.50 -25.09
C LEU A 274 33.73 -42.87 -24.98
N PRO A 275 34.41 -43.90 -24.38
CA PRO A 275 33.71 -45.11 -23.99
C PRO A 275 32.52 -44.82 -23.08
N PRO A 276 31.39 -45.52 -23.21
CA PRO A 276 30.16 -45.16 -22.50
C PRO A 276 30.28 -45.18 -20.97
N ARG A 277 31.17 -45.99 -20.44
CA ARG A 277 31.47 -46.01 -19.01
C ARG A 277 32.22 -44.76 -18.55
N ASP A 278 33.20 -44.29 -19.33
CA ASP A 278 34.02 -43.12 -19.04
C ASP A 278 33.17 -41.84 -19.17
N ALA A 279 32.33 -41.75 -20.19
CA ALA A 279 31.37 -40.66 -20.39
C ALA A 279 30.37 -40.56 -19.23
N LYS A 280 29.81 -41.70 -18.76
CA LYS A 280 28.90 -41.73 -17.63
C LYS A 280 29.52 -41.23 -16.33
N VAL A 281 30.81 -41.61 -16.11
CA VAL A 281 31.56 -41.12 -14.93
C VAL A 281 31.69 -39.57 -14.96
N LEU A 282 32.01 -38.99 -16.14
CA LEU A 282 32.14 -37.54 -16.27
C LEU A 282 30.77 -36.84 -16.12
N ARG A 283 29.70 -37.35 -16.71
CA ARG A 283 28.36 -36.79 -16.56
C ARG A 283 27.91 -36.74 -15.11
N LEU A 284 28.10 -37.82 -14.36
CA LEU A 284 27.77 -37.87 -12.94
C LEU A 284 28.71 -36.97 -12.07
N TYR A 285 29.99 -36.89 -12.42
CA TYR A 285 30.97 -36.12 -11.65
C TYR A 285 30.73 -34.62 -11.79
N PHE A 286 30.41 -34.12 -12.98
CA PHE A 286 30.15 -32.72 -13.27
C PHE A 286 28.67 -32.34 -13.26
N GLY A 287 27.76 -33.29 -13.02
CA GLY A 287 26.31 -33.03 -13.02
C GLY A 287 25.70 -32.63 -14.36
N LEU A 288 26.31 -33.07 -15.50
CA LEU A 288 25.94 -32.63 -16.84
C LEU A 288 24.55 -33.12 -17.33
N ASP A 289 23.95 -34.10 -16.67
CA ASP A 289 22.60 -34.60 -16.97
C ASP A 289 21.48 -33.77 -16.27
N GLY A 290 21.76 -32.50 -15.88
CA GLY A 290 20.80 -31.65 -15.17
C GLY A 290 20.62 -32.02 -13.69
N GLY A 291 21.46 -32.91 -13.16
CA GLY A 291 21.48 -33.34 -11.77
C GLY A 291 22.54 -32.60 -10.93
N ARG A 292 22.64 -32.99 -9.66
CA ARG A 292 23.72 -32.54 -8.79
C ARG A 292 25.04 -33.20 -9.13
N GLU A 293 26.16 -32.57 -8.83
CA GLU A 293 27.50 -33.18 -8.82
C GLU A 293 27.56 -34.33 -7.81
N HIS A 294 28.17 -35.45 -8.22
CA HIS A 294 28.33 -36.61 -7.37
C HIS A 294 29.80 -36.79 -6.97
N THR A 295 30.00 -37.21 -5.72
CA THR A 295 31.35 -37.54 -5.23
C THR A 295 31.84 -38.83 -5.85
N LEU A 296 33.17 -39.03 -5.93
CA LEU A 296 33.79 -40.24 -6.46
C LEU A 296 33.35 -41.53 -5.73
N GLU A 297 32.96 -41.43 -4.48
CA GLU A 297 32.46 -42.51 -3.66
C GLU A 297 31.00 -42.88 -4.02
N GLU A 298 30.14 -41.89 -4.20
CA GLU A 298 28.77 -42.10 -4.66
C GLU A 298 28.73 -42.71 -6.06
N ILE A 299 29.56 -42.19 -6.97
CA ILE A 299 29.70 -42.76 -8.34
C ILE A 299 30.20 -44.20 -8.27
N GLY A 300 31.16 -44.49 -7.35
CA GLY A 300 31.66 -45.85 -7.12
C GLY A 300 30.53 -46.77 -6.67
N GLY A 301 29.68 -46.33 -5.76
CA GLY A 301 28.49 -47.07 -5.31
C GLY A 301 27.49 -47.33 -6.44
N MET A 302 27.21 -46.35 -7.31
CA MET A 302 26.29 -46.48 -8.46
C MET A 302 26.80 -47.42 -9.55
N LEU A 303 28.10 -47.45 -9.79
CA LEU A 303 28.75 -48.25 -10.85
C LEU A 303 29.29 -49.60 -10.37
N GLY A 304 29.23 -49.90 -9.07
CA GLY A 304 29.75 -51.11 -8.47
C GLY A 304 31.27 -51.22 -8.50
N VAL A 305 32.01 -50.10 -8.43
CA VAL A 305 33.45 -50.01 -8.46
C VAL A 305 34.04 -49.22 -7.31
N THR A 306 35.33 -49.42 -7.02
CA THR A 306 35.99 -48.68 -5.93
C THR A 306 36.20 -47.21 -6.29
N ARG A 307 36.20 -46.32 -5.28
CA ARG A 307 36.50 -44.89 -5.41
C ARG A 307 37.75 -44.62 -6.27
N GLU A 308 38.83 -45.37 -6.02
CA GLU A 308 40.08 -45.21 -6.76
C GLU A 308 39.90 -45.59 -8.24
N ARG A 309 39.07 -46.59 -8.54
CA ARG A 309 38.76 -46.95 -9.92
C ARG A 309 38.00 -45.90 -10.65
N VAL A 310 37.03 -45.22 -9.97
CA VAL A 310 36.30 -44.07 -10.55
C VAL A 310 37.27 -42.91 -10.83
N ARG A 311 38.21 -42.63 -9.91
CA ARG A 311 39.27 -41.62 -10.11
C ARG A 311 40.09 -41.93 -11.38
N GLN A 312 40.53 -43.15 -11.53
CA GLN A 312 41.32 -43.57 -12.71
C GLN A 312 40.52 -43.44 -14.01
N LEU A 313 39.21 -43.78 -14.00
CA LEU A 313 38.32 -43.63 -15.16
C LEU A 313 38.15 -42.14 -15.51
N ARG A 314 37.87 -41.29 -14.53
CA ARG A 314 37.77 -39.84 -14.71
C ARG A 314 39.04 -39.24 -15.32
N ASP A 315 40.22 -39.52 -14.70
CA ASP A 315 41.49 -38.96 -15.12
C ASP A 315 41.86 -39.46 -16.57
N ARG A 316 41.54 -40.70 -16.86
CA ARG A 316 41.71 -41.26 -18.23
C ARG A 316 40.82 -40.57 -19.22
N ALA A 317 39.53 -40.37 -18.88
CA ALA A 317 38.56 -39.72 -19.73
C ALA A 317 38.96 -38.26 -20.02
N LEU A 318 39.33 -37.49 -19.00
CA LEU A 318 39.83 -36.14 -19.16
C LEU A 318 41.08 -36.05 -20.01
N LYS A 319 42.03 -37.00 -19.85
CA LYS A 319 43.23 -37.05 -20.67
C LYS A 319 42.89 -37.29 -22.15
N ARG A 320 41.98 -38.22 -22.44
CA ARG A 320 41.54 -38.48 -23.83
C ARG A 320 40.85 -37.26 -24.45
N LEU A 321 40.01 -36.55 -23.70
CA LEU A 321 39.39 -35.31 -24.17
C LEU A 321 40.40 -34.21 -24.48
N ARG A 322 41.43 -34.05 -23.62
CA ARG A 322 42.49 -33.05 -23.86
C ARG A 322 43.37 -33.35 -25.08
N GLU A 323 43.66 -34.63 -25.36
CA GLU A 323 44.50 -35.04 -26.47
C GLU A 323 43.76 -35.06 -27.80
N GLY A 324 42.41 -35.02 -27.81
CA GLY A 324 41.57 -35.02 -29.02
C GLY A 324 41.36 -33.61 -29.61
N ASP A 325 40.86 -33.57 -30.85
CA ASP A 325 40.49 -32.32 -31.54
C ASP A 325 39.40 -31.53 -30.80
N VAL A 326 38.54 -32.25 -30.09
CA VAL A 326 37.51 -31.70 -29.24
C VAL A 326 38.08 -30.88 -28.08
N GLY A 327 39.24 -31.29 -27.51
CA GLY A 327 39.88 -30.50 -26.43
C GLY A 327 40.38 -29.15 -26.91
N ARG A 328 40.73 -29.02 -28.20
CA ARG A 328 41.09 -27.73 -28.81
C ARG A 328 39.87 -26.83 -29.04
N ALA A 329 38.77 -27.43 -29.46
CA ALA A 329 37.50 -26.72 -29.62
C ALA A 329 36.97 -26.17 -28.27
N LEU A 330 36.97 -27.01 -27.23
CA LEU A 330 36.53 -26.57 -25.87
C LEU A 330 37.48 -25.52 -25.27
N ALA A 331 38.75 -25.53 -25.61
CA ALA A 331 39.69 -24.51 -25.11
C ALA A 331 39.40 -23.09 -25.64
N SER A 332 38.76 -22.98 -26.83
CA SER A 332 38.36 -21.70 -27.39
C SER A 332 37.22 -21.01 -26.62
N PHE A 333 36.42 -21.77 -25.84
CA PHE A 333 35.37 -21.23 -24.97
C PHE A 333 35.92 -20.79 -23.59
N ALA A 334 37.12 -21.16 -23.22
CA ALA A 334 37.72 -20.81 -21.94
C ALA A 334 38.63 -19.55 -22.02
N ALA A 335 38.84 -19.03 -23.23
CA ALA A 335 39.63 -17.83 -23.48
C ALA A 335 38.76 -16.58 -23.57
#